data_2af755c43ec5b7d7896c8df8ef4682ad
#
_entry.id   2af755c43ec5b7d7896c8df8ef4682ad
#
_cell.length_a   1.000
_cell.length_b   1.000
_cell.length_c   1.000
_cell.angle_alpha   90.00
_cell.angle_beta   90.00
_cell.angle_gamma   90.00
#
_symmetry.space_group_name_H-M   'P 1'
#
loop_
_entity.id
_entity.type
_entity.pdbx_description
1 polymer ?
#
loop_
_entity_poly.entity_id
_entity_poly.type
_entity_poly.pdbx_seq_one_letter_code
_entity_poly.pdbx_strand_id
1 'polypeptide(L)'
;IYPNAECSWMGVAGLVNDARGDPIIGLYVQVGNFPDGEIRETLTGLFPIYGESGYEITIARPVMEIPQPLWIQLLNESHVPVSEKVYFKPSNSCERSLILINFKRVR
;
A
#
# COMPACT_ATOMS: atom_id res chain seq x y z
N ILE A 1 3.88 1.43 14.73
CA ILE A 1 3.04 2.58 14.43
C ILE A 1 1.64 2.43 14.99
N TYR A 2 1.11 1.25 15.01
CA TYR A 2 -0.21 0.97 15.58
C TYR A 2 -0.12 -0.12 16.63
N PRO A 3 0.63 0.10 17.72
CA PRO A 3 0.89 -0.97 18.69
C PRO A 3 -0.38 -1.51 19.36
N ASN A 4 -1.41 -0.67 19.49
CA ASN A 4 -2.67 -1.08 20.10
C ASN A 4 -3.67 -1.63 19.08
N ALA A 5 -3.31 -1.64 17.79
CA ALA A 5 -4.19 -2.07 16.71
C ALA A 5 -3.68 -3.32 16.00
N GLU A 6 -2.66 -3.99 16.54
CA GLU A 6 -2.00 -5.11 15.88
C GLU A 6 -2.94 -6.23 15.47
N CYS A 7 -3.94 -6.53 16.28
CA CYS A 7 -4.92 -7.58 15.98
C CYS A 7 -6.23 -7.06 15.41
N SER A 8 -6.44 -5.76 15.40
CA SER A 8 -7.70 -5.17 14.94
C SER A 8 -7.60 -4.55 13.54
N TRP A 9 -6.42 -4.53 12.95
CA TRP A 9 -6.18 -3.88 11.67
C TRP A 9 -5.01 -4.52 10.94
N MET A 10 -5.12 -4.64 9.63
CA MET A 10 -3.99 -4.98 8.78
C MET A 10 -4.04 -4.13 7.52
N GLY A 11 -2.87 -3.77 7.02
CA GLY A 11 -2.78 -2.91 5.87
C GLY A 11 -1.40 -2.88 5.25
N VAL A 12 -1.29 -2.13 4.17
CA VAL A 12 -0.04 -1.85 3.48
C VAL A 12 0.18 -0.35 3.45
N ALA A 13 1.42 0.06 3.62
CA ALA A 13 1.79 1.46 3.65
C ALA A 13 3.21 1.63 3.10
N GLY A 14 3.58 2.86 2.83
CA GLY A 14 4.92 3.15 2.37
C GLY A 14 5.01 4.55 1.80
N LEU A 15 6.01 4.77 0.97
CA LEU A 15 6.22 6.04 0.29
C LEU A 15 6.69 5.80 -1.14
N VAL A 16 6.61 6.85 -1.96
CA VAL A 16 7.00 6.80 -3.37
C VAL A 16 7.95 7.95 -3.66
N ASN A 17 9.14 7.62 -4.11
CA ASN A 17 10.16 8.62 -4.43
C ASN A 17 10.60 8.50 -5.89
N ASP A 18 11.12 9.59 -6.44
CA ASP A 18 11.74 9.57 -7.76
C ASP A 18 13.17 9.03 -7.66
N ALA A 19 13.88 9.05 -8.80
CA ALA A 19 15.24 8.51 -8.87
C ALA A 19 16.24 9.29 -8.01
N ARG A 20 15.93 10.53 -7.65
CA ARG A 20 16.77 11.36 -6.79
C ARG A 20 16.47 11.19 -5.31
N GLY A 21 15.38 10.48 -4.99
CA GLY A 21 14.91 10.34 -3.64
C GLY A 21 13.88 11.39 -3.22
N ASP A 22 13.42 12.22 -4.16
CA ASP A 22 12.41 13.23 -3.88
C ASP A 22 11.02 12.59 -3.88
N PRO A 23 10.11 13.03 -3.00
CA PRO A 23 8.78 12.44 -2.91
C PRO A 23 7.93 12.76 -4.15
N ILE A 24 7.17 11.76 -4.59
CA ILE A 24 6.18 11.94 -5.66
C ILE A 24 4.79 11.89 -5.03
N ILE A 25 4.10 13.03 -5.06
CA ILE A 25 2.79 13.20 -4.44
C ILE A 25 1.72 13.22 -5.52
N GLY A 26 0.54 12.66 -5.20
CA GLY A 26 -0.59 12.70 -6.12
C GLY A 26 -0.68 11.52 -7.07
N LEU A 27 0.09 10.46 -6.84
CA LEU A 27 -0.08 9.22 -7.58
C LEU A 27 -1.15 8.38 -6.89
N TYR A 28 -1.97 7.67 -7.68
CA TYR A 28 -2.87 6.69 -7.12
C TYR A 28 -2.11 5.42 -6.78
N VAL A 29 -2.46 4.82 -5.66
CA VAL A 29 -1.95 3.51 -5.24
C VAL A 29 -3.16 2.60 -5.16
N GLN A 30 -3.14 1.51 -5.92
CA GLN A 30 -4.22 0.53 -5.91
C GLN A 30 -3.74 -0.81 -5.40
N VAL A 31 -4.60 -1.47 -4.64
CA VAL A 31 -4.40 -2.86 -4.18
C VAL A 31 -5.59 -3.67 -4.63
N GLY A 32 -5.34 -4.79 -5.23
CA GLY A 32 -6.41 -5.65 -5.75
C GLY A 32 -6.14 -7.12 -5.54
N ASN A 33 -6.97 -7.92 -6.18
CA ASN A 33 -7.04 -9.36 -6.04
C ASN A 33 -7.64 -9.82 -4.71
N PHE A 34 -8.46 -8.96 -4.09
CA PHE A 34 -9.22 -9.34 -2.91
C PHE A 34 -10.23 -10.44 -3.26
N PRO A 35 -10.57 -11.34 -2.31
CA PRO A 35 -11.54 -12.40 -2.56
C PRO A 35 -12.91 -11.91 -3.03
N ASP A 36 -13.30 -10.69 -2.63
CA ASP A 36 -14.57 -10.08 -3.05
C ASP A 36 -14.48 -9.35 -4.40
N GLY A 37 -13.29 -9.34 -5.02
CA GLY A 37 -13.08 -8.67 -6.29
C GLY A 37 -12.90 -7.15 -6.19
N GLU A 38 -12.87 -6.61 -4.99
CA GLU A 38 -12.74 -5.17 -4.78
C GLU A 38 -11.32 -4.69 -5.09
N ILE A 39 -11.22 -3.46 -5.58
CA ILE A 39 -9.93 -2.75 -5.72
C ILE A 39 -9.99 -1.57 -4.77
N ARG A 40 -8.97 -1.43 -3.94
CA ARG A 40 -8.86 -0.34 -2.98
C ARG A 40 -7.79 0.63 -3.44
N GLU A 41 -8.01 1.91 -3.19
CA GLU A 41 -7.20 2.97 -3.75
C GLU A 41 -6.97 4.09 -2.74
N THR A 42 -5.80 4.71 -2.82
CA THR A 42 -5.47 5.93 -2.10
C THR A 42 -4.55 6.79 -2.95
N LEU A 43 -4.14 7.94 -2.40
CA LEU A 43 -3.20 8.85 -3.06
C LEU A 43 -1.93 8.96 -2.22
N THR A 44 -0.80 9.07 -2.90
CA THR A 44 0.44 9.41 -2.20
C THR A 44 0.36 10.85 -1.69
N GLY A 45 0.89 11.07 -0.49
CA GLY A 45 0.87 12.38 0.17
C GLY A 45 -0.20 12.54 1.22
N LEU A 46 -1.15 11.61 1.33
CA LEU A 46 -2.21 11.69 2.32
C LEU A 46 -1.82 11.17 3.70
N PHE A 47 -0.71 10.45 3.79
CA PHE A 47 -0.27 9.83 5.05
C PHE A 47 1.16 10.22 5.38
N PRO A 48 1.38 11.48 5.82
CA PRO A 48 2.73 11.99 6.06
C PRO A 48 3.48 11.29 7.19
N ILE A 49 2.81 10.48 7.96
CA ILE A 49 3.46 9.66 8.99
C ILE A 49 4.51 8.72 8.39
N TYR A 50 4.38 8.36 7.10
CA TYR A 50 5.34 7.51 6.42
C TYR A 50 6.35 8.30 5.58
N GLY A 51 6.16 9.60 5.44
CA GLY A 51 6.96 10.50 4.62
C GLY A 51 6.07 11.40 3.79
N GLU A 52 6.66 12.38 3.09
CA GLU A 52 5.88 13.34 2.29
C GLU A 52 5.01 12.67 1.24
N SER A 53 5.49 11.59 0.63
CA SER A 53 4.74 10.82 -0.37
C SER A 53 4.06 9.60 0.25
N GLY A 54 3.77 9.62 1.54
CA GLY A 54 3.21 8.49 2.27
C GLY A 54 1.83 8.07 1.78
N TYR A 55 1.58 6.76 1.81
CA TYR A 55 0.28 6.19 1.50
C TYR A 55 -0.03 5.07 2.50
N GLU A 56 -1.29 4.75 2.64
CA GLU A 56 -1.76 3.66 3.48
C GLU A 56 -3.07 3.11 2.92
N ILE A 57 -3.18 1.79 2.86
CA ILE A 57 -4.41 1.11 2.44
C ILE A 57 -4.73 0.03 3.46
N THR A 58 -5.93 0.07 4.00
CA THR A 58 -6.43 -0.98 4.89
C THR A 58 -6.75 -2.22 4.07
N ILE A 59 -6.25 -3.37 4.52
CA ILE A 59 -6.53 -4.66 3.90
C ILE A 59 -7.69 -5.34 4.62
N ALA A 60 -7.67 -5.37 5.95
CA ALA A 60 -8.71 -6.04 6.73
C ALA A 60 -8.82 -5.45 8.13
N ARG A 61 -9.99 -5.62 8.71
CA ARG A 61 -10.29 -5.31 10.11
C ARG A 61 -11.24 -6.39 10.63
N PRO A 62 -10.85 -7.27 11.55
CA PRO A 62 -9.52 -7.40 12.16
C PRO A 62 -8.52 -8.10 11.25
N VAL A 63 -7.33 -8.39 11.78
CA VAL A 63 -6.33 -9.22 11.10
C VAL A 63 -6.96 -10.57 10.76
N MET A 64 -6.83 -11.00 9.51
CA MET A 64 -7.37 -12.25 9.02
C MET A 64 -6.47 -12.83 7.95
N GLU A 65 -6.63 -14.10 7.68
CA GLU A 65 -5.91 -14.73 6.58
C GLU A 65 -6.52 -14.30 5.25
N ILE A 66 -5.66 -13.87 4.33
CA ILE A 66 -6.04 -13.61 2.95
C ILE A 66 -5.52 -14.79 2.14
N PRO A 67 -6.39 -15.60 1.53
CA PRO A 67 -5.99 -16.89 0.94
C PRO A 67 -5.14 -16.77 -0.33
N GLN A 68 -5.08 -15.59 -0.93
CA GLN A 68 -4.39 -15.38 -2.19
C GLN A 68 -3.50 -14.16 -2.12
N PRO A 69 -2.44 -14.10 -2.97
CA PRO A 69 -1.61 -12.90 -3.01
C PRO A 69 -2.42 -11.71 -3.50
N LEU A 70 -2.14 -10.56 -2.92
CA LEU A 70 -2.67 -9.28 -3.40
C LEU A 70 -1.64 -8.66 -4.32
N TRP A 71 -2.07 -7.70 -5.14
CA TRP A 71 -1.13 -6.90 -5.92
C TRP A 71 -1.27 -5.43 -5.53
N ILE A 72 -0.18 -4.69 -5.72
CA ILE A 72 -0.15 -3.24 -5.54
C ILE A 72 0.43 -2.61 -6.80
N GLN A 73 -0.13 -1.48 -7.23
CA GLN A 73 0.27 -0.80 -8.46
C GLN A 73 0.10 0.70 -8.31
N LEU A 74 1.01 1.44 -8.93
CA LEU A 74 0.93 2.90 -9.00
C LEU A 74 0.34 3.33 -10.33
N LEU A 75 -0.50 4.38 -10.28
CA LEU A 75 -1.13 4.97 -11.46
C LEU A 75 -0.98 6.49 -11.39
N ASN A 76 -0.94 7.15 -12.55
CA ASN A 76 -0.88 8.60 -12.59
C ASN A 76 -2.27 9.20 -12.37
N GLU A 77 -2.37 10.53 -12.45
CA GLU A 77 -3.63 11.25 -12.22
C GLU A 77 -4.74 10.89 -13.20
N SER A 78 -4.39 10.32 -14.36
CA SER A 78 -5.36 9.82 -15.34
C SER A 78 -5.68 8.34 -15.16
N HIS A 79 -5.25 7.75 -14.07
CA HIS A 79 -5.40 6.32 -13.78
C HIS A 79 -4.70 5.41 -14.81
N VAL A 80 -3.62 5.92 -15.41
CA VAL A 80 -2.77 5.11 -16.27
C VAL A 80 -1.65 4.50 -15.43
N PRO A 81 -1.44 3.18 -15.50
CA PRO A 81 -0.38 2.55 -14.72
C PRO A 81 1.00 3.12 -15.02
N VAL A 82 1.75 3.44 -13.98
CA VAL A 82 3.14 3.90 -14.08
C VAL A 82 4.11 2.93 -13.43
N SER A 83 3.60 1.84 -12.87
CA SER A 83 4.40 0.74 -12.37
C SER A 83 3.79 -0.58 -12.79
N GLU A 84 4.55 -1.65 -12.65
CA GLU A 84 4.01 -3.00 -12.76
C GLU A 84 3.22 -3.33 -11.51
N LYS A 85 2.38 -4.36 -11.58
CA LYS A 85 1.74 -4.92 -10.39
C LYS A 85 2.78 -5.71 -9.62
N VAL A 86 2.92 -5.39 -8.34
CA VAL A 86 3.81 -6.10 -7.42
C VAL A 86 2.94 -6.98 -6.54
N TYR A 87 3.17 -8.28 -6.58
CA TYR A 87 2.38 -9.21 -5.77
C TYR A 87 3.02 -9.41 -4.42
N PHE A 88 2.19 -9.46 -3.38
CA PHE A 88 2.63 -9.70 -2.02
C PHE A 88 1.57 -10.52 -1.28
N LYS A 89 2.02 -11.29 -0.30
CA LYS A 89 1.11 -12.07 0.53
C LYS A 89 1.04 -11.49 1.92
N PRO A 90 -0.12 -10.97 2.34
CA PRO A 90 -0.27 -10.44 3.69
C PRO A 90 -0.13 -11.56 4.73
N SER A 91 0.44 -11.21 5.89
CA SER A 91 0.53 -12.11 7.01
C SER A 91 -0.69 -11.95 7.91
N ASN A 92 -1.23 -13.05 8.42
CA ASN A 92 -2.29 -13.00 9.42
C ASN A 92 -1.77 -12.86 10.85
N SER A 93 -0.49 -12.58 11.01
CA SER A 93 0.13 -12.36 12.32
C SER A 93 -0.16 -10.97 12.83
N CYS A 94 -0.59 -10.87 14.08
CA CYS A 94 -0.81 -9.56 14.73
C CYS A 94 0.47 -8.72 14.77
N GLU A 95 1.62 -9.37 14.85
CA GLU A 95 2.91 -8.67 14.89
C GLU A 95 3.33 -8.12 13.55
N ARG A 96 2.72 -8.59 12.46
CA ARG A 96 3.05 -8.22 11.09
C ARG A 96 1.83 -7.71 10.34
N SER A 97 0.95 -7.02 11.02
CA SER A 97 -0.28 -6.50 10.43
C SER A 97 -0.04 -5.33 9.48
N LEU A 98 1.10 -4.65 9.61
CA LEU A 98 1.49 -3.56 8.70
C LEU A 98 2.60 -4.05 7.78
N ILE A 99 2.35 -3.99 6.48
CA ILE A 99 3.33 -4.32 5.45
C ILE A 99 3.82 -3.03 4.84
N LEU A 100 5.15 -2.84 4.83
CA LEU A 100 5.75 -1.65 4.22
C LEU A 100 6.27 -1.97 2.84
N ILE A 101 5.75 -1.27 1.84
CA ILE A 101 6.20 -1.37 0.45
C ILE A 101 6.50 0.04 -0.05
N ASN A 102 7.78 0.29 -0.32
CA ASN A 102 8.22 1.57 -0.84
C ASN A 102 8.52 1.43 -2.33
N PHE A 103 8.21 2.49 -3.08
CA PHE A 103 8.48 2.53 -4.52
C PHE A 103 9.53 3.59 -4.80
N LYS A 104 10.42 3.29 -5.74
CA LYS A 104 11.40 4.25 -6.21
C LYS A 104 11.41 4.22 -7.73
N ARG A 105 11.26 5.39 -8.34
CA ARG A 105 11.36 5.54 -9.78
C ARG A 105 12.82 5.34 -10.21
N VAL A 106 13.05 4.54 -11.24
CA VAL A 106 14.41 4.20 -11.66
C VAL A 106 14.96 5.17 -12.73
N ARG A 107 14.13 6.08 -13.21
CA ARG A 107 14.55 7.12 -14.15
C ARG A 107 13.56 8.27 -14.25
#